data_2c79328467cc0414f8687b68928f4e88
#
_entry.id   2c79328467cc0414f8687b68928f4e88
#
_cell.length_a   1.000
_cell.length_b   1.000
_cell.length_c   1.000
_cell.angle_alpha   90.00
_cell.angle_beta   90.00
_cell.angle_gamma   90.00
#
_symmetry.space_group_name_H-M   'P 1'
#
loop_
_entity.id
_entity.type
_entity.pdbx_description
1 polymer ?
#
loop_
_entity_poly.entity_id
_entity_poly.type
_entity_poly.pdbx_seq_one_letter_code
_entity_poly.pdbx_strand_id
1 'polypeptide(L)'
;MKKITRRSFLTVCGAVAAAAALSACGSSASSTTASSTAASSTAASSVAASAAGDLSGNVATGGSTSMKNVIAALTEGFAEVQPGVTVSYDPTGSGAGITGATDKTLDIGLSSRALKADETGVTGTTIALDGIAIIVNKDSKVEDLTVDQLKQMFTGEITNWSEVGGDDGEIVLVGREAGSGTRDGFESIVDVKDTCKYAQELTATGAVISAVEANPLAIGYASLSAVGDTVKAVTVEGVECSEDTVKDGTYKIQRPFVFVTNDSAPLSEQAQAFFDFATSTDAADLIRTAGAVPVNE
;
A
#
# COMPACT_ATOMS: atom_id res chain seq x y z
N MET A 1 -38.76 -4.84 -18.47
CA MET A 1 -38.68 -6.30 -18.36
C MET A 1 -38.10 -6.88 -19.62
N LYS A 2 -36.81 -7.30 -19.60
CA LYS A 2 -36.26 -8.30 -20.53
C LYS A 2 -35.06 -8.94 -19.80
N LYS A 3 -35.26 -10.18 -19.40
CA LYS A 3 -34.24 -11.07 -18.83
C LYS A 3 -33.33 -11.49 -19.97
N ILE A 4 -32.01 -11.35 -19.81
CA ILE A 4 -31.02 -11.97 -20.70
C ILE A 4 -30.38 -13.14 -19.95
N THR A 5 -30.62 -14.30 -20.52
CA THR A 5 -30.26 -15.64 -20.04
C THR A 5 -28.78 -15.94 -20.36
N ARG A 6 -28.08 -16.50 -19.37
CA ARG A 6 -26.79 -17.14 -19.54
C ARG A 6 -26.96 -18.37 -20.46
N ARG A 7 -26.23 -18.45 -21.56
CA ARG A 7 -25.80 -19.74 -22.16
C ARG A 7 -24.91 -19.53 -23.40
N SER A 8 -23.88 -20.35 -23.45
CA SER A 8 -23.17 -20.87 -24.63
C SER A 8 -22.08 -20.00 -25.24
N PHE A 9 -20.81 -20.33 -24.92
CA PHE A 9 -19.81 -20.56 -25.94
C PHE A 9 -18.90 -21.72 -25.47
N LEU A 10 -19.22 -22.88 -25.99
CA LEU A 10 -18.37 -24.06 -26.01
C LEU A 10 -18.10 -24.38 -27.49
N THR A 11 -16.87 -24.80 -27.77
CA THR A 11 -16.44 -25.57 -28.93
C THR A 11 -15.89 -24.80 -30.14
N VAL A 12 -14.58 -24.81 -30.32
CA VAL A 12 -13.98 -25.38 -31.54
C VAL A 12 -12.63 -25.99 -31.16
N CYS A 13 -12.55 -27.31 -31.27
CA CYS A 13 -11.33 -28.13 -31.36
C CYS A 13 -10.72 -28.01 -32.77
N GLY A 14 -9.38 -27.93 -32.82
CA GLY A 14 -8.65 -28.07 -34.07
C GLY A 14 -7.26 -28.64 -33.82
N ALA A 15 -7.15 -29.95 -33.88
CA ALA A 15 -5.90 -30.71 -33.84
C ALA A 15 -5.22 -30.71 -35.21
N VAL A 16 -3.91 -30.49 -35.26
CA VAL A 16 -3.08 -30.98 -36.35
C VAL A 16 -1.77 -31.52 -35.75
N ALA A 17 -1.49 -32.78 -36.07
CA ALA A 17 -0.36 -33.57 -35.64
C ALA A 17 0.71 -33.71 -36.74
N ALA A 18 1.89 -34.19 -36.32
CA ALA A 18 2.93 -34.90 -37.06
C ALA A 18 3.94 -34.02 -37.85
N ALA A 19 5.22 -34.32 -37.95
CA ALA A 19 5.97 -35.56 -37.77
C ALA A 19 7.47 -35.29 -37.65
N ALA A 20 8.14 -36.23 -37.07
CA ALA A 20 9.54 -36.50 -36.87
C ALA A 20 10.47 -36.46 -38.12
N ALA A 21 11.78 -36.25 -37.87
CA ALA A 21 12.84 -37.06 -38.50
C ALA A 21 14.18 -36.90 -37.77
N LEU A 22 14.79 -38.04 -37.54
CA LEU A 22 16.10 -38.34 -36.99
C LEU A 22 17.21 -38.20 -38.07
N SER A 23 18.43 -37.92 -37.59
CA SER A 23 19.71 -38.59 -37.96
C SER A 23 20.88 -37.79 -37.38
N ALA A 24 21.68 -38.28 -36.49
CA ALA A 24 22.68 -39.34 -36.48
C ALA A 24 24.06 -38.92 -37.01
N CYS A 25 25.02 -39.00 -36.10
CA CYS A 25 26.44 -39.42 -36.20
C CYS A 25 27.46 -38.60 -36.97
N GLY A 26 28.61 -38.41 -36.30
CA GLY A 26 29.92 -38.30 -36.95
C GLY A 26 31.02 -37.71 -36.06
N SER A 27 31.81 -38.61 -35.49
CA SER A 27 33.05 -38.36 -34.76
C SER A 27 34.15 -37.77 -35.65
N SER A 28 35.09 -36.98 -35.11
CA SER A 28 36.52 -37.33 -35.00
C SER A 28 37.38 -36.15 -34.63
N ALA A 29 38.35 -36.42 -33.82
CA ALA A 29 39.38 -35.58 -33.26
C ALA A 29 40.41 -35.05 -34.29
N SER A 30 41.01 -33.91 -34.00
CA SER A 30 42.48 -33.77 -33.97
C SER A 30 42.93 -32.39 -33.47
N SER A 31 43.87 -32.45 -32.59
CA SER A 31 44.72 -31.45 -31.97
C SER A 31 45.48 -30.54 -32.98
N THR A 32 45.69 -29.28 -32.61
CA THR A 32 47.05 -28.68 -32.62
C THR A 32 47.07 -27.30 -31.88
N THR A 33 48.10 -27.17 -31.15
CA THR A 33 48.73 -26.17 -30.30
C THR A 33 48.82 -24.72 -30.82
N ALA A 34 48.77 -23.81 -29.82
CA ALA A 34 49.56 -22.60 -29.58
C ALA A 34 49.23 -21.29 -30.31
N SER A 35 48.88 -20.24 -29.64
CA SER A 35 49.80 -19.18 -29.20
C SER A 35 49.04 -18.03 -28.51
N SER A 36 49.63 -17.57 -27.42
CA SER A 36 49.27 -16.45 -26.55
C SER A 36 49.18 -15.11 -27.30
N THR A 37 48.12 -14.35 -26.99
CA THR A 37 48.23 -12.87 -26.89
C THR A 37 47.22 -12.38 -25.84
N ALA A 38 47.77 -11.75 -24.84
CA ALA A 38 47.02 -11.08 -23.79
C ALA A 38 46.29 -9.86 -24.38
N ALA A 39 44.98 -9.85 -24.21
CA ALA A 39 44.18 -8.63 -24.33
C ALA A 39 43.44 -8.41 -23.00
N SER A 40 43.78 -7.31 -22.38
CA SER A 40 43.15 -6.76 -21.20
C SER A 40 41.67 -6.58 -21.46
N SER A 41 40.84 -7.36 -20.84
CA SER A 41 39.38 -7.14 -20.82
C SER A 41 39.03 -6.48 -19.52
N THR A 42 38.65 -5.20 -19.62
CA THR A 42 37.87 -4.50 -18.62
C THR A 42 36.67 -5.34 -18.24
N ALA A 43 36.64 -5.78 -16.98
CA ALA A 43 35.48 -6.42 -16.40
C ALA A 43 34.36 -5.39 -16.28
N ALA A 44 33.45 -5.42 -17.24
CA ALA A 44 32.12 -4.89 -17.02
C ALA A 44 31.45 -5.82 -16.01
N SER A 45 31.21 -5.33 -14.80
CA SER A 45 30.32 -5.98 -13.83
C SER A 45 28.93 -6.04 -14.45
N SER A 46 28.63 -7.11 -15.14
CA SER A 46 27.26 -7.51 -15.38
C SER A 46 26.69 -7.90 -14.02
N VAL A 47 25.83 -7.06 -13.46
CA VAL A 47 24.91 -7.49 -12.40
C VAL A 47 24.17 -8.68 -13.02
N ALA A 48 24.49 -9.88 -12.55
CA ALA A 48 23.77 -11.07 -12.91
C ALA A 48 22.31 -10.83 -12.48
N ALA A 49 21.42 -10.63 -13.43
CA ALA A 49 20.02 -10.91 -13.21
C ALA A 49 19.97 -12.38 -12.79
N SER A 50 19.76 -12.62 -11.50
CA SER A 50 19.47 -13.96 -11.00
C SER A 50 18.31 -14.47 -11.83
N ALA A 51 18.52 -15.58 -12.52
CA ALA A 51 17.41 -16.30 -13.14
C ALA A 51 16.39 -16.53 -12.02
N ALA A 52 15.23 -15.89 -12.14
CA ALA A 52 14.12 -16.10 -11.23
C ALA A 52 13.76 -17.58 -11.35
N GLY A 53 14.14 -18.38 -10.36
CA GLY A 53 13.62 -19.73 -10.22
C GLY A 53 12.11 -19.63 -10.07
N ASP A 54 11.36 -20.60 -10.60
CA ASP A 54 9.91 -20.68 -10.41
C ASP A 54 9.61 -20.88 -8.90
N LEU A 55 9.51 -19.78 -8.16
CA LEU A 55 9.12 -19.81 -6.75
C LEU A 55 7.66 -20.21 -6.63
N SER A 56 7.32 -20.89 -5.55
CA SER A 56 5.94 -21.26 -5.26
C SER A 56 5.67 -21.20 -3.77
N GLY A 57 4.42 -20.98 -3.40
CA GLY A 57 4.00 -20.92 -2.01
C GLY A 57 3.15 -19.69 -1.69
N ASN A 58 3.04 -19.39 -0.40
CA ASN A 58 2.26 -18.24 0.08
C ASN A 58 3.16 -17.28 0.86
N VAL A 59 2.94 -15.99 0.67
CA VAL A 59 3.47 -14.90 1.49
C VAL A 59 2.33 -14.35 2.32
N ALA A 60 2.41 -14.50 3.65
CA ALA A 60 1.40 -14.01 4.56
C ALA A 60 1.68 -12.55 4.93
N THR A 61 0.81 -11.64 4.51
CA THR A 61 0.87 -10.22 4.88
C THR A 61 -0.37 -9.79 5.63
N GLY A 62 -0.27 -8.78 6.48
CA GLY A 62 -1.42 -8.28 7.20
C GLY A 62 -1.12 -7.01 7.98
N GLY A 63 -2.17 -6.32 8.38
CA GLY A 63 -2.06 -5.10 9.16
C GLY A 63 -2.84 -3.91 8.59
N SER A 64 -2.17 -2.82 8.26
CA SER A 64 -2.78 -1.55 7.88
C SER A 64 -3.88 -1.67 6.82
N THR A 65 -5.10 -1.27 7.17
CA THR A 65 -6.24 -1.23 6.23
C THR A 65 -6.12 -0.13 5.17
N SER A 66 -5.26 0.87 5.39
CA SER A 66 -4.97 1.95 4.44
C SER A 66 -4.10 1.48 3.27
N MET A 67 -3.33 0.42 3.45
CA MET A 67 -2.44 -0.11 2.41
C MET A 67 -3.16 -1.03 1.40
N LYS A 68 -4.47 -1.23 1.54
CA LYS A 68 -5.25 -2.19 0.74
C LYS A 68 -5.00 -2.05 -0.76
N ASN A 69 -5.09 -0.84 -1.31
CA ASN A 69 -4.95 -0.61 -2.75
C ASN A 69 -3.50 -0.83 -3.21
N VAL A 70 -2.53 -0.37 -2.40
CA VAL A 70 -1.09 -0.57 -2.69
C VAL A 70 -0.73 -2.05 -2.67
N ILE A 71 -1.19 -2.80 -1.65
CA ILE A 71 -0.91 -4.24 -1.56
C ILE A 71 -1.61 -5.01 -2.69
N ALA A 72 -2.82 -4.62 -3.08
CA ALA A 72 -3.51 -5.24 -4.21
C ALA A 72 -2.72 -5.04 -5.53
N ALA A 73 -2.27 -3.82 -5.81
CA ALA A 73 -1.48 -3.51 -7.01
C ALA A 73 -0.12 -4.24 -7.00
N LEU A 74 0.58 -4.25 -5.86
CA LEU A 74 1.85 -4.99 -5.70
C LEU A 74 1.67 -6.49 -5.86
N THR A 75 0.58 -7.06 -5.33
CA THR A 75 0.26 -8.50 -5.46
C THR A 75 -0.01 -8.87 -6.91
N GLU A 76 -0.78 -8.03 -7.62
CA GLU A 76 -1.09 -8.25 -9.05
C GLU A 76 0.19 -8.17 -9.90
N GLY A 77 1.00 -7.11 -9.73
CA GLY A 77 2.26 -6.99 -10.46
C GLY A 77 3.28 -8.08 -10.11
N PHE A 78 3.34 -8.51 -8.85
CA PHE A 78 4.23 -9.60 -8.45
C PHE A 78 3.82 -10.96 -9.05
N ALA A 79 2.52 -11.21 -9.22
CA ALA A 79 2.04 -12.43 -9.84
C ALA A 79 2.45 -12.56 -11.33
N GLU A 80 2.74 -11.44 -12.01
CA GLU A 80 3.30 -11.45 -13.36
C GLU A 80 4.76 -11.91 -13.37
N VAL A 81 5.51 -11.63 -12.30
CA VAL A 81 6.93 -11.98 -12.16
C VAL A 81 7.10 -13.36 -11.53
N GLN A 82 6.26 -13.73 -10.58
CA GLN A 82 6.31 -14.98 -9.82
C GLN A 82 4.92 -15.63 -9.74
N PRO A 83 4.42 -16.21 -10.83
CA PRO A 83 3.04 -16.73 -10.92
C PRO A 83 2.76 -17.92 -9.99
N GLY A 84 3.79 -18.59 -9.46
CA GLY A 84 3.65 -19.66 -8.48
C GLY A 84 3.50 -19.20 -7.03
N VAL A 85 3.67 -17.89 -6.75
CA VAL A 85 3.57 -17.33 -5.41
C VAL A 85 2.24 -16.62 -5.23
N THR A 86 1.57 -16.91 -4.12
CA THR A 86 0.36 -16.19 -3.70
C THR A 86 0.71 -15.25 -2.56
N VAL A 87 0.30 -14.00 -2.63
CA VAL A 87 0.40 -13.04 -1.52
C VAL A 87 -0.96 -12.90 -0.87
N SER A 88 -1.08 -13.30 0.39
CA SER A 88 -2.31 -13.11 1.17
C SER A 88 -2.24 -11.82 1.98
N TYR A 89 -3.37 -11.12 2.12
CA TYR A 89 -3.46 -9.89 2.89
C TYR A 89 -4.63 -9.90 3.85
N ASP A 90 -4.35 -9.69 5.15
CA ASP A 90 -5.35 -9.59 6.22
C ASP A 90 -5.39 -8.16 6.80
N PRO A 91 -6.44 -7.36 6.53
CA PRO A 91 -6.55 -5.96 6.94
C PRO A 91 -6.98 -5.79 8.40
N THR A 92 -6.09 -5.96 9.36
CA THR A 92 -6.36 -5.99 10.81
C THR A 92 -5.89 -4.74 11.58
N GLY A 93 -5.30 -3.74 10.88
CA GLY A 93 -4.75 -2.53 11.49
C GLY A 93 -3.23 -2.62 11.72
N SER A 94 -2.55 -1.45 11.75
CA SER A 94 -1.08 -1.38 11.80
C SER A 94 -0.48 -2.04 13.05
N GLY A 95 -1.12 -1.87 14.21
CA GLY A 95 -0.67 -2.51 15.45
C GLY A 95 -0.68 -4.04 15.34
N ALA A 96 -1.75 -4.63 14.80
CA ALA A 96 -1.86 -6.06 14.58
C ALA A 96 -0.82 -6.55 13.55
N GLY A 97 -0.56 -5.78 12.50
CA GLY A 97 0.49 -6.09 11.52
C GLY A 97 1.89 -6.13 12.14
N ILE A 98 2.23 -5.15 12.98
CA ILE A 98 3.52 -5.11 13.69
C ILE A 98 3.64 -6.29 14.66
N THR A 99 2.58 -6.57 15.44
CA THR A 99 2.52 -7.75 16.34
C THR A 99 2.68 -9.04 15.55
N GLY A 100 1.98 -9.19 14.42
CA GLY A 100 2.05 -10.39 13.58
C GLY A 100 3.45 -10.64 13.02
N ALA A 101 4.18 -9.59 12.63
CA ALA A 101 5.59 -9.70 12.24
C ALA A 101 6.50 -10.06 13.43
N THR A 102 6.26 -9.46 14.60
CA THR A 102 7.00 -9.76 15.83
C THR A 102 6.84 -11.22 16.24
N ASP A 103 5.61 -11.73 16.21
CA ASP A 103 5.23 -13.09 16.59
C ASP A 103 5.47 -14.12 15.47
N LYS A 104 5.90 -13.67 14.29
CA LYS A 104 6.16 -14.52 13.10
C LYS A 104 4.90 -15.24 12.59
N THR A 105 3.73 -14.69 12.84
CA THR A 105 2.46 -15.17 12.28
C THR A 105 2.20 -14.58 10.90
N LEU A 106 2.90 -13.50 10.56
CA LEU A 106 3.00 -12.90 9.24
C LEU A 106 4.46 -12.92 8.77
N ASP A 107 4.67 -13.15 7.48
CA ASP A 107 5.97 -12.98 6.86
C ASP A 107 6.34 -11.50 6.81
N ILE A 108 5.38 -10.63 6.44
CA ILE A 108 5.56 -9.19 6.37
C ILE A 108 4.34 -8.51 7.03
N GLY A 109 4.60 -7.78 8.10
CA GLY A 109 3.61 -6.89 8.71
C GLY A 109 3.45 -5.60 7.93
N LEU A 110 2.25 -5.04 7.90
CA LEU A 110 1.92 -3.83 7.16
C LEU A 110 1.55 -2.71 8.14
N SER A 111 2.30 -1.61 8.10
CA SER A 111 2.03 -0.45 8.94
C SER A 111 1.89 0.83 8.11
N SER A 112 0.94 1.67 8.49
CA SER A 112 0.77 3.02 7.94
C SER A 112 1.22 4.09 8.94
N ARG A 113 2.26 3.79 9.67
CA ARG A 113 3.07 4.68 10.52
C ARG A 113 4.46 4.09 10.73
N ALA A 114 5.41 4.90 11.13
CA ALA A 114 6.70 4.42 11.60
C ALA A 114 6.54 3.53 12.85
N LEU A 115 7.52 2.69 13.10
CA LEU A 115 7.61 1.91 14.34
C LEU A 115 7.79 2.85 15.54
N LYS A 116 7.17 2.52 16.65
CA LYS A 116 7.37 3.20 17.94
C LYS A 116 8.67 2.70 18.59
N ALA A 117 9.22 3.47 19.52
CA ALA A 117 10.49 3.12 20.18
C ALA A 117 10.43 1.82 21.02
N ASP A 118 9.24 1.44 21.45
CA ASP A 118 8.97 0.21 22.20
C ASP A 118 8.64 -1.00 21.32
N GLU A 119 8.45 -0.80 20.02
CA GLU A 119 8.24 -1.87 19.03
C GLU A 119 9.59 -2.40 18.54
N THR A 120 10.17 -3.30 19.33
CA THR A 120 11.53 -3.84 19.13
C THR A 120 11.49 -5.27 18.57
N GLY A 121 12.64 -5.74 18.02
CA GLY A 121 12.77 -7.07 17.42
C GLY A 121 12.17 -7.16 16.01
N VAL A 122 11.84 -6.03 15.43
CA VAL A 122 11.36 -5.88 14.06
C VAL A 122 12.01 -4.68 13.40
N THR A 123 12.19 -4.76 12.09
CA THR A 123 12.67 -3.67 11.23
C THR A 123 11.54 -3.17 10.33
N GLY A 124 11.38 -1.85 10.26
CA GLY A 124 10.43 -1.18 9.39
C GLY A 124 11.10 -0.60 8.14
N THR A 125 10.66 -1.01 6.95
CA THR A 125 11.14 -0.48 5.67
C THR A 125 10.02 0.33 5.01
N THR A 126 10.25 1.63 4.80
CA THR A 126 9.29 2.49 4.10
C THR A 126 9.26 2.13 2.62
N ILE A 127 8.07 1.86 2.10
CA ILE A 127 7.85 1.54 0.67
C ILE A 127 7.16 2.68 -0.08
N ALA A 128 6.40 3.53 0.62
CA ALA A 128 5.70 4.67 0.05
C ALA A 128 5.41 5.74 1.12
N LEU A 129 5.06 6.95 0.68
CA LEU A 129 4.41 7.96 1.49
C LEU A 129 2.93 8.04 1.14
N ASP A 130 2.10 8.41 2.11
CA ASP A 130 0.65 8.51 1.95
C ASP A 130 0.12 9.75 2.68
N GLY A 131 -0.72 10.52 2.00
CA GLY A 131 -1.45 11.62 2.60
C GLY A 131 -2.60 11.10 3.47
N ILE A 132 -2.80 11.70 4.64
CA ILE A 132 -4.01 11.50 5.44
C ILE A 132 -4.98 12.61 5.05
N ALA A 133 -5.87 12.33 4.10
CA ALA A 133 -6.86 13.28 3.64
C ALA A 133 -7.92 13.52 4.73
N ILE A 134 -8.27 14.77 4.96
CA ILE A 134 -9.42 15.16 5.78
C ILE A 134 -10.65 15.09 4.89
N ILE A 135 -11.60 14.26 5.25
CA ILE A 135 -12.77 13.97 4.43
C ILE A 135 -14.06 14.44 5.11
N VAL A 136 -14.93 15.03 4.31
CA VAL A 136 -16.28 15.46 4.69
C VAL A 136 -17.30 14.91 3.70
N ASN A 137 -18.57 14.97 4.06
CA ASN A 137 -19.64 14.63 3.10
C ASN A 137 -19.57 15.55 1.88
N LYS A 138 -19.98 15.05 0.71
CA LYS A 138 -19.97 15.81 -0.55
C LYS A 138 -20.78 17.11 -0.51
N ASP A 139 -21.85 17.12 0.28
CA ASP A 139 -22.75 18.27 0.41
C ASP A 139 -22.22 19.34 1.35
N SER A 140 -21.09 19.07 2.06
CA SER A 140 -20.44 20.06 2.93
C SER A 140 -19.97 21.28 2.13
N LYS A 141 -20.17 22.49 2.69
CA LYS A 141 -19.69 23.75 2.12
C LYS A 141 -18.27 24.10 2.50
N VAL A 142 -17.71 23.38 3.46
CA VAL A 142 -16.33 23.60 3.89
C VAL A 142 -15.36 23.13 2.82
N GLU A 143 -14.44 24.01 2.41
CA GLU A 143 -13.43 23.74 1.39
C GLU A 143 -12.01 23.63 1.97
N ASP A 144 -11.73 24.37 3.07
CA ASP A 144 -10.43 24.42 3.70
C ASP A 144 -10.56 24.41 5.21
N LEU A 145 -9.60 23.78 5.89
CA LEU A 145 -9.47 23.77 7.33
C LEU A 145 -8.00 23.99 7.72
N THR A 146 -7.77 24.77 8.75
CA THR A 146 -6.42 24.87 9.33
C THR A 146 -6.14 23.70 10.28
N VAL A 147 -4.87 23.41 10.53
CA VAL A 147 -4.47 22.40 11.52
C VAL A 147 -5.00 22.75 12.90
N ASP A 148 -5.01 24.04 13.27
CA ASP A 148 -5.57 24.51 14.55
C ASP A 148 -7.09 24.27 14.62
N GLN A 149 -7.84 24.52 13.54
CA GLN A 149 -9.27 24.19 13.49
C GLN A 149 -9.51 22.67 13.62
N LEU A 150 -8.73 21.85 12.93
CA LEU A 150 -8.79 20.40 13.10
C LEU A 150 -8.54 20.00 14.56
N LYS A 151 -7.52 20.57 15.20
CA LYS A 151 -7.24 20.33 16.62
C LYS A 151 -8.45 20.69 17.49
N GLN A 152 -9.00 21.88 17.33
CA GLN A 152 -10.15 22.36 18.11
C GLN A 152 -11.42 21.53 17.86
N MET A 153 -11.66 21.11 16.60
CA MET A 153 -12.79 20.24 16.27
C MET A 153 -12.64 18.86 16.94
N PHE A 154 -11.47 18.23 16.79
CA PHE A 154 -11.28 16.88 17.32
C PHE A 154 -11.16 16.84 18.85
N THR A 155 -10.79 17.92 19.51
CA THR A 155 -10.83 18.06 20.98
C THR A 155 -12.20 18.50 21.52
N GLY A 156 -13.12 18.90 20.64
CA GLY A 156 -14.48 19.33 20.99
C GLY A 156 -14.57 20.78 21.48
N GLU A 157 -13.61 21.63 21.11
CA GLU A 157 -13.66 23.08 21.32
C GLU A 157 -14.52 23.75 20.24
N ILE A 158 -14.40 23.33 19.00
CA ILE A 158 -15.31 23.67 17.90
C ILE A 158 -16.27 22.49 17.71
N THR A 159 -17.57 22.74 17.86
CA THR A 159 -18.59 21.69 17.80
C THR A 159 -19.64 21.91 16.73
N ASN A 160 -19.65 23.07 16.08
CA ASN A 160 -20.62 23.41 15.04
C ASN A 160 -19.91 23.82 13.74
N TRP A 161 -20.42 23.30 12.62
CA TRP A 161 -19.88 23.58 11.31
C TRP A 161 -19.89 25.08 10.93
N SER A 162 -20.85 25.86 11.45
CA SER A 162 -20.92 27.30 11.21
C SER A 162 -19.70 28.08 11.73
N GLU A 163 -18.96 27.51 12.69
CA GLU A 163 -17.74 28.12 13.25
C GLU A 163 -16.55 28.03 12.28
N VAL A 164 -16.65 27.14 11.28
CA VAL A 164 -15.60 26.93 10.27
C VAL A 164 -16.10 27.13 8.83
N GLY A 165 -17.20 27.90 8.67
CA GLY A 165 -17.72 28.30 7.35
C GLY A 165 -18.67 27.29 6.70
N GLY A 166 -19.11 26.28 7.43
CA GLY A 166 -20.15 25.33 7.02
C GLY A 166 -21.56 25.82 7.35
N ASP A 167 -22.55 24.99 7.07
CA ASP A 167 -23.94 25.19 7.50
C ASP A 167 -24.07 24.93 9.01
N ASP A 168 -25.10 25.51 9.63
CA ASP A 168 -25.40 25.28 11.06
C ASP A 168 -25.71 23.79 11.29
N GLY A 169 -24.94 23.16 12.15
CA GLY A 169 -25.08 21.74 12.49
C GLY A 169 -23.94 21.24 13.37
N GLU A 170 -24.25 20.30 14.26
CA GLU A 170 -23.26 19.68 15.16
C GLU A 170 -22.30 18.78 14.39
N ILE A 171 -21.01 18.98 14.62
CA ILE A 171 -19.94 18.20 13.97
C ILE A 171 -19.95 16.76 14.51
N VAL A 172 -19.99 15.77 13.60
CA VAL A 172 -19.90 14.36 13.93
C VAL A 172 -18.49 13.84 13.60
N LEU A 173 -17.68 13.60 14.62
CA LEU A 173 -16.30 13.13 14.46
C LEU A 173 -16.27 11.62 14.23
N VAL A 174 -15.77 11.20 13.06
CA VAL A 174 -15.60 9.80 12.69
C VAL A 174 -14.12 9.48 12.62
N GLY A 175 -13.65 8.61 13.51
CA GLY A 175 -12.25 8.22 13.58
C GLY A 175 -12.03 6.72 13.43
N ARG A 176 -10.80 6.34 13.73
CA ARG A 176 -10.35 4.96 13.70
C ARG A 176 -10.16 4.45 15.13
N GLU A 177 -10.25 3.13 15.28
CA GLU A 177 -9.94 2.42 16.51
C GLU A 177 -8.50 2.59 16.98
N ALA A 178 -8.23 2.29 18.23
CA ALA A 178 -6.87 2.17 18.76
C ALA A 178 -6.08 1.10 17.97
N GLY A 179 -4.77 1.34 17.73
CA GLY A 179 -3.93 0.46 16.91
C GLY A 179 -3.99 0.76 15.40
N SER A 180 -4.85 1.68 14.96
CA SER A 180 -4.83 2.18 13.59
C SER A 180 -3.64 3.12 13.37
N GLY A 181 -2.77 2.80 12.40
CA GLY A 181 -1.67 3.69 12.01
C GLY A 181 -2.16 5.02 11.43
N THR A 182 -3.38 5.07 10.84
CA THR A 182 -3.98 6.33 10.37
C THR A 182 -4.37 7.22 11.52
N ARG A 183 -4.97 6.65 12.57
CA ARG A 183 -5.27 7.38 13.80
C ARG A 183 -3.99 7.89 14.45
N ASP A 184 -3.01 7.01 14.67
CA ASP A 184 -1.73 7.38 15.27
C ASP A 184 -1.04 8.53 14.49
N GLY A 185 -1.03 8.45 13.15
CA GLY A 185 -0.46 9.49 12.30
C GLY A 185 -1.22 10.81 12.38
N PHE A 186 -2.54 10.78 12.22
CA PHE A 186 -3.40 11.97 12.32
C PHE A 186 -3.27 12.64 13.67
N GLU A 187 -3.50 11.89 14.76
CA GLU A 187 -3.48 12.44 16.13
C GLU A 187 -2.11 13.00 16.51
N SER A 188 -1.02 12.40 16.03
CA SER A 188 0.34 12.89 16.28
C SER A 188 0.64 14.19 15.54
N ILE A 189 0.22 14.30 14.26
CA ILE A 189 0.52 15.47 13.42
C ILE A 189 -0.33 16.67 13.83
N VAL A 190 -1.62 16.43 14.15
CA VAL A 190 -2.55 17.48 14.59
C VAL A 190 -2.38 17.82 16.08
N ASP A 191 -1.52 17.06 16.80
CA ASP A 191 -1.27 17.24 18.24
C ASP A 191 -2.53 17.08 19.10
N VAL A 192 -3.29 15.99 18.86
CA VAL A 192 -4.54 15.64 19.57
C VAL A 192 -4.52 14.23 20.15
N LYS A 193 -3.33 13.68 20.36
CA LYS A 193 -3.17 12.29 20.81
C LYS A 193 -3.95 12.02 22.10
N ASP A 194 -4.77 10.97 22.07
CA ASP A 194 -5.59 10.49 23.18
C ASP A 194 -6.62 11.53 23.72
N THR A 195 -6.87 12.64 22.98
CA THR A 195 -7.81 13.70 23.40
C THR A 195 -9.04 13.83 22.49
N CYS A 196 -9.05 13.13 21.38
CA CYS A 196 -10.13 13.18 20.39
C CYS A 196 -11.48 12.73 20.97
N LYS A 197 -12.55 13.45 20.59
CA LYS A 197 -13.93 13.19 21.02
C LYS A 197 -14.72 12.48 19.91
N TYR A 198 -14.22 11.35 19.43
CA TYR A 198 -14.90 10.60 18.39
C TYR A 198 -16.32 10.20 18.77
N ALA A 199 -17.27 10.48 17.88
CA ALA A 199 -18.63 9.94 17.95
C ALA A 199 -18.67 8.48 17.49
N GLN A 200 -17.74 8.10 16.59
CA GLN A 200 -17.59 6.74 16.10
C GLN A 200 -16.11 6.40 15.93
N GLU A 201 -15.72 5.22 16.39
CA GLU A 201 -14.41 4.62 16.16
C GLU A 201 -14.56 3.36 15.31
N LEU A 202 -13.98 3.34 14.11
CA LEU A 202 -14.21 2.31 13.11
C LEU A 202 -12.94 1.52 12.80
N THR A 203 -13.10 0.24 12.49
CA THR A 203 -12.00 -0.73 12.36
C THR A 203 -11.28 -0.67 11.00
N ALA A 204 -11.87 -0.02 9.98
CA ALA A 204 -11.31 0.01 8.63
C ALA A 204 -11.40 1.38 7.98
N THR A 205 -10.44 1.71 7.11
CA THR A 205 -10.42 2.95 6.32
C THR A 205 -11.70 3.14 5.51
N GLY A 206 -12.15 2.09 4.81
CA GLY A 206 -13.40 2.14 4.03
C GLY A 206 -14.65 2.37 4.88
N ALA A 207 -14.66 1.91 6.14
CA ALA A 207 -15.78 2.14 7.05
C ALA A 207 -15.89 3.63 7.45
N VAL A 208 -14.75 4.33 7.64
CA VAL A 208 -14.73 5.78 7.88
C VAL A 208 -15.31 6.51 6.66
N ILE A 209 -14.86 6.17 5.45
CA ILE A 209 -15.35 6.77 4.20
C ILE A 209 -16.87 6.59 4.09
N SER A 210 -17.37 5.37 4.30
CA SER A 210 -18.82 5.08 4.22
C SER A 210 -19.62 5.82 5.30
N ALA A 211 -19.09 6.00 6.52
CA ALA A 211 -19.76 6.74 7.58
C ALA A 211 -19.84 8.25 7.27
N VAL A 212 -18.78 8.82 6.67
CA VAL A 212 -18.77 10.22 6.24
C VAL A 212 -19.68 10.43 5.04
N GLU A 213 -19.69 9.49 4.07
CA GLU A 213 -20.62 9.52 2.93
C GLU A 213 -22.09 9.53 3.38
N ALA A 214 -22.42 8.75 4.38
CA ALA A 214 -23.81 8.58 4.86
C ALA A 214 -24.30 9.73 5.76
N ASN A 215 -23.41 10.60 6.27
CA ASN A 215 -23.78 11.65 7.21
C ASN A 215 -23.28 13.05 6.76
N PRO A 216 -24.19 13.96 6.36
CA PRO A 216 -23.84 15.32 5.93
C PRO A 216 -23.07 16.15 6.96
N LEU A 217 -23.16 15.82 8.24
CA LEU A 217 -22.49 16.51 9.34
C LEU A 217 -21.17 15.85 9.78
N ALA A 218 -20.77 14.76 9.11
CA ALA A 218 -19.57 14.03 9.50
C ALA A 218 -18.29 14.63 8.93
N ILE A 219 -17.24 14.55 9.73
CA ILE A 219 -15.84 14.72 9.34
C ILE A 219 -15.05 13.48 9.78
N GLY A 220 -14.10 13.08 8.96
CA GLY A 220 -13.19 12.00 9.26
C GLY A 220 -11.85 12.19 8.54
N TYR A 221 -11.02 11.16 8.61
CA TYR A 221 -9.75 11.13 7.91
C TYR A 221 -9.53 9.74 7.29
N ALA A 222 -8.89 9.72 6.13
CA ALA A 222 -8.60 8.49 5.40
C ALA A 222 -7.27 8.60 4.64
N SER A 223 -6.70 7.46 4.28
CA SER A 223 -5.58 7.41 3.34
C SER A 223 -5.99 8.01 2.00
N LEU A 224 -5.15 8.86 1.40
CA LEU A 224 -5.35 9.43 0.07
C LEU A 224 -5.63 8.33 -0.96
N SER A 225 -4.87 7.22 -0.88
CA SER A 225 -5.04 6.07 -1.77
C SER A 225 -6.42 5.39 -1.70
N ALA A 226 -7.22 5.67 -0.68
CA ALA A 226 -8.55 5.09 -0.50
C ALA A 226 -9.69 6.08 -0.79
N VAL A 227 -9.39 7.38 -0.91
CA VAL A 227 -10.40 8.40 -1.15
C VAL A 227 -10.85 8.34 -2.61
N GLY A 228 -12.16 8.19 -2.79
CA GLY A 228 -12.81 8.21 -4.08
C GLY A 228 -13.88 9.30 -4.15
N ASP A 229 -14.72 9.22 -5.18
CA ASP A 229 -15.73 10.23 -5.49
C ASP A 229 -16.94 10.26 -4.54
N THR A 230 -17.00 9.42 -3.50
CA THR A 230 -18.16 9.34 -2.60
C THR A 230 -18.10 10.35 -1.46
N VAL A 231 -16.94 10.89 -1.17
CA VAL A 231 -16.70 11.93 -0.17
C VAL A 231 -15.91 13.08 -0.78
N LYS A 232 -15.84 14.22 -0.07
CA LYS A 232 -15.00 15.35 -0.44
C LYS A 232 -13.78 15.42 0.47
N ALA A 233 -12.58 15.45 -0.11
CA ALA A 233 -11.37 15.85 0.61
C ALA A 233 -11.31 17.38 0.67
N VAL A 234 -11.15 17.95 1.86
CA VAL A 234 -10.92 19.38 2.04
C VAL A 234 -9.42 19.68 2.02
N THR A 235 -9.05 20.87 1.59
CA THR A 235 -7.67 21.35 1.72
C THR A 235 -7.30 21.57 3.18
N VAL A 236 -6.02 21.52 3.50
CA VAL A 236 -5.52 21.86 4.83
C VAL A 236 -4.47 22.95 4.67
N GLU A 237 -4.68 24.07 5.34
CA GLU A 237 -3.84 25.29 5.19
C GLU A 237 -3.78 25.75 3.71
N GLY A 238 -4.86 25.59 2.96
CA GLY A 238 -4.92 25.90 1.53
C GLY A 238 -4.20 24.89 0.62
N VAL A 239 -3.69 23.77 1.16
CA VAL A 239 -2.97 22.75 0.42
C VAL A 239 -3.87 21.53 0.20
N GLU A 240 -4.02 21.11 -1.05
CA GLU A 240 -4.72 19.88 -1.40
C GLU A 240 -3.92 18.64 -0.98
N CYS A 241 -4.62 17.61 -0.50
CA CYS A 241 -4.02 16.30 -0.29
C CYS A 241 -3.93 15.58 -1.63
N SER A 242 -2.78 15.65 -2.28
CA SER A 242 -2.49 15.02 -3.57
C SER A 242 -1.14 14.32 -3.55
N GLU A 243 -0.86 13.49 -4.55
CA GLU A 243 0.42 12.82 -4.69
C GLU A 243 1.57 13.84 -4.74
N ASP A 244 1.43 14.90 -5.55
CA ASP A 244 2.45 15.94 -5.71
C ASP A 244 2.75 16.67 -4.39
N THR A 245 1.71 17.07 -3.65
CA THR A 245 1.86 17.82 -2.38
C THR A 245 2.33 16.93 -1.21
N VAL A 246 2.06 15.63 -1.27
CA VAL A 246 2.65 14.65 -0.36
C VAL A 246 4.12 14.43 -0.70
N LYS A 247 4.47 14.30 -1.99
CA LYS A 247 5.83 14.08 -2.48
C LYS A 247 6.76 15.25 -2.12
N ASP A 248 6.33 16.49 -2.37
CA ASP A 248 7.13 17.67 -2.09
C ASP A 248 7.08 18.12 -0.61
N GLY A 249 6.22 17.48 0.21
CA GLY A 249 6.08 17.74 1.64
C GLY A 249 5.32 19.02 1.98
N THR A 250 4.63 19.67 1.03
CA THR A 250 3.77 20.83 1.29
C THR A 250 2.50 20.42 2.05
N TYR A 251 1.90 19.26 1.73
CA TYR A 251 0.84 18.69 2.53
C TYR A 251 1.40 18.06 3.81
N LYS A 252 1.06 18.61 4.96
CA LYS A 252 1.71 18.25 6.24
C LYS A 252 1.16 17.00 6.90
N ILE A 253 -0.09 16.62 6.64
CA ILE A 253 -0.72 15.44 7.26
C ILE A 253 -0.41 14.21 6.42
N GLN A 254 0.84 13.77 6.45
CA GLN A 254 1.35 12.61 5.70
C GLN A 254 2.14 11.65 6.58
N ARG A 255 2.33 10.43 6.10
CA ARG A 255 2.96 9.35 6.86
C ARG A 255 3.58 8.29 5.94
N PRO A 256 4.50 7.45 6.43
CA PRO A 256 5.02 6.32 5.67
C PRO A 256 4.02 5.14 5.62
N PHE A 257 4.04 4.41 4.51
CA PHE A 257 3.65 3.02 4.42
C PHE A 257 4.89 2.15 4.61
N VAL A 258 4.82 1.21 5.53
CA VAL A 258 5.97 0.47 6.04
C VAL A 258 5.72 -1.03 5.97
N PHE A 259 6.65 -1.76 5.40
CA PHE A 259 6.78 -3.19 5.57
C PHE A 259 7.57 -3.47 6.85
N VAL A 260 7.06 -4.36 7.67
CA VAL A 260 7.65 -4.73 8.97
C VAL A 260 8.09 -6.19 8.90
N THR A 261 9.37 -6.44 9.14
CA THR A 261 9.99 -7.76 9.11
C THR A 261 10.60 -8.10 10.46
N ASN A 262 10.66 -9.39 10.81
CA ASN A 262 11.22 -9.86 12.06
C ASN A 262 12.76 -9.92 12.01
N ASP A 263 13.45 -9.32 12.99
CA ASP A 263 14.93 -9.26 13.00
C ASP A 263 15.61 -10.61 13.31
N SER A 264 14.87 -11.53 13.94
CA SER A 264 15.42 -12.82 14.39
C SER A 264 15.07 -13.99 13.46
N ALA A 265 14.35 -13.73 12.38
CA ALA A 265 13.96 -14.75 11.39
C ALA A 265 14.11 -14.17 9.97
N PRO A 266 14.96 -14.77 9.12
CA PRO A 266 15.02 -14.37 7.73
C PRO A 266 13.68 -14.65 7.04
N LEU A 267 13.31 -13.81 6.06
CA LEU A 267 12.18 -14.08 5.19
C LEU A 267 12.41 -15.40 4.44
N SER A 268 11.33 -16.10 4.13
CA SER A 268 11.36 -17.20 3.17
C SER A 268 11.75 -16.67 1.78
N GLU A 269 12.19 -17.54 0.87
CA GLU A 269 12.61 -17.12 -0.48
C GLU A 269 11.51 -16.37 -1.22
N GLN A 270 10.26 -16.82 -1.13
CA GLN A 270 9.12 -16.16 -1.75
C GLN A 270 8.76 -14.83 -1.08
N ALA A 271 8.87 -14.75 0.25
CA ALA A 271 8.60 -13.51 0.98
C ALA A 271 9.70 -12.47 0.73
N GLN A 272 10.97 -12.90 0.62
CA GLN A 272 12.07 -12.02 0.23
C GLN A 272 11.88 -11.50 -1.20
N ALA A 273 11.50 -12.37 -2.13
CA ALA A 273 11.25 -11.96 -3.51
C ALA A 273 10.11 -10.92 -3.62
N PHE A 274 9.03 -11.09 -2.85
CA PHE A 274 7.96 -10.08 -2.77
C PHE A 274 8.43 -8.78 -2.14
N PHE A 275 9.21 -8.86 -1.06
CA PHE A 275 9.80 -7.69 -0.41
C PHE A 275 10.71 -6.92 -1.37
N ASP A 276 11.61 -7.62 -2.06
CA ASP A 276 12.56 -7.02 -3.01
C ASP A 276 11.80 -6.38 -4.20
N PHE A 277 10.76 -7.05 -4.72
CA PHE A 277 9.90 -6.49 -5.75
C PHE A 277 9.22 -5.21 -5.27
N ALA A 278 8.57 -5.23 -4.12
CA ALA A 278 7.82 -4.09 -3.58
C ALA A 278 8.72 -2.88 -3.24
N THR A 279 10.01 -3.13 -2.96
CA THR A 279 11.02 -2.09 -2.67
C THR A 279 11.87 -1.71 -3.88
N SER A 280 11.63 -2.32 -5.05
CA SER A 280 12.34 -2.00 -6.30
C SER A 280 11.73 -0.79 -7.01
N THR A 281 12.47 -0.25 -7.97
CA THR A 281 11.97 0.78 -8.89
C THR A 281 10.85 0.27 -9.80
N ASP A 282 10.79 -1.04 -10.07
CA ASP A 282 9.77 -1.66 -10.93
C ASP A 282 8.37 -1.58 -10.29
N ALA A 283 8.29 -1.50 -8.95
CA ALA A 283 7.04 -1.35 -8.23
C ALA A 283 6.54 0.12 -8.15
N ALA A 284 7.36 1.11 -8.52
CA ALA A 284 7.04 2.52 -8.33
C ALA A 284 5.73 2.93 -9.04
N ASP A 285 5.55 2.53 -10.29
CA ASP A 285 4.34 2.86 -11.06
C ASP A 285 3.09 2.18 -10.52
N LEU A 286 3.22 0.98 -9.96
CA LEU A 286 2.12 0.27 -9.29
C LEU A 286 1.68 1.00 -8.02
N ILE A 287 2.64 1.43 -7.20
CA ILE A 287 2.40 2.19 -5.98
C ILE A 287 1.72 3.53 -6.31
N ARG A 288 2.21 4.23 -7.34
CA ARG A 288 1.64 5.51 -7.80
C ARG A 288 0.21 5.32 -8.33
N THR A 289 -0.02 4.31 -9.15
CA THR A 289 -1.36 3.99 -9.67
C THR A 289 -2.34 3.63 -8.55
N ALA A 290 -1.85 3.08 -7.45
CA ALA A 290 -2.63 2.80 -6.26
C ALA A 290 -2.88 4.04 -5.37
N GLY A 291 -2.40 5.24 -5.75
CA GLY A 291 -2.64 6.51 -5.07
C GLY A 291 -1.70 6.79 -3.90
N ALA A 292 -0.50 6.21 -3.87
CA ALA A 292 0.53 6.49 -2.89
C ALA A 292 1.84 6.94 -3.58
N VAL A 293 2.71 7.64 -2.86
CA VAL A 293 3.96 8.17 -3.38
C VAL A 293 5.09 7.16 -3.14
N PRO A 294 5.65 6.51 -4.17
CA PRO A 294 6.77 5.59 -4.00
C PRO A 294 8.01 6.31 -3.46
N VAL A 295 8.85 5.61 -2.69
CA VAL A 295 10.11 6.16 -2.17
C VAL A 295 11.33 5.69 -2.96
N ASN A 296 11.18 4.69 -3.81
CA ASN A 296 12.20 4.13 -4.68
C ASN A 296 11.85 4.45 -6.14
N GLU A 297 12.26 5.62 -6.61
CA GLU A 297 12.08 6.09 -7.99
C GLU A 297 13.42 6.15 -8.75
#